data_ac658a8f5fe8ab7acee8b338a0d27014
#
_entry.id   ac658a8f5fe8ab7acee8b338a0d27014
#
_cell.length_a   1.000
_cell.length_b   1.000
_cell.length_c   1.000
_cell.angle_alpha   90.00
_cell.angle_beta   90.00
_cell.angle_gamma   90.00
#
_symmetry.space_group_name_H-M   'P 1'
#
loop_
_entity.id
_entity.type
_entity.pdbx_description
1 polymer ?
#
loop_
_entity_poly.entity_id
_entity_poly.type
_entity_poly.pdbx_seq_one_letter_code
_entity_poly.pdbx_strand_id
1 'polypeptide(L)'
;MRWALEGAPGPRVLDLGAGTGKLTGVLVASGADVIAVEPDPGILAELRRALPAVRALRGGAEAIPLPDASVDAVLAGNAMHWFDMAVAGPEIARVLAPGGVLAGLWNVIDDRVEWAAGLERVGGSAAIGPRDTLGNWRTATADTYLPKSGAARFGAPEQAEFPHGQRRTADSLVATLATRAGMLVMPERERQDTLDRIRAFLADAPETADGEFTLPMLTGVLRARRL
;
A
#
# COMPACT_ATOMS: atom_id res chain seq x y z
N MET A 1 11.89 -2.64 -2.44
CA MET A 1 12.41 -1.67 -1.47
C MET A 1 13.58 -0.86 -2.00
N ARG A 2 14.69 -1.47 -2.47
CA ARG A 2 15.87 -0.74 -2.96
C ARG A 2 15.54 0.36 -3.96
N TRP A 3 14.72 0.07 -4.98
CA TRP A 3 14.33 1.05 -5.98
C TRP A 3 13.54 2.23 -5.38
N ALA A 4 12.66 1.98 -4.41
CA ALA A 4 11.87 3.05 -3.77
C ALA A 4 12.75 4.04 -2.98
N LEU A 5 13.89 3.60 -2.44
CA LEU A 5 14.83 4.40 -1.67
C LEU A 5 16.01 4.92 -2.49
N GLU A 6 16.10 4.53 -3.76
CA GLU A 6 17.24 4.90 -4.60
C GLU A 6 17.33 6.42 -4.77
N GLY A 7 18.50 6.96 -4.42
CA GLY A 7 18.79 8.38 -4.47
C GLY A 7 18.29 9.18 -3.27
N ALA A 8 17.78 8.54 -2.23
CA ALA A 8 17.61 9.19 -0.94
C ALA A 8 18.99 9.61 -0.39
N PRO A 9 19.11 10.84 0.17
CA PRO A 9 20.42 11.36 0.62
C PRO A 9 20.98 10.68 1.88
N GLY A 10 20.16 9.91 2.60
CA GLY A 10 20.55 9.23 3.83
C GLY A 10 19.58 8.12 4.23
N PRO A 11 19.78 7.52 5.42
CA PRO A 11 19.05 6.33 5.85
C PRO A 11 17.74 6.65 6.62
N ARG A 12 17.44 7.91 6.91
CA ARG A 12 16.27 8.31 7.73
C ARG A 12 14.99 8.20 6.91
N VAL A 13 14.14 7.27 7.27
CA VAL A 13 12.92 6.95 6.52
C VAL A 13 11.68 7.16 7.37
N LEU A 14 10.70 7.90 6.86
CA LEU A 14 9.36 7.98 7.41
C LEU A 14 8.47 6.96 6.71
N ASP A 15 7.85 6.05 7.47
CA ASP A 15 6.70 5.25 7.04
C ASP A 15 5.43 6.01 7.41
N LEU A 16 4.75 6.57 6.41
CA LEU A 16 3.59 7.46 6.59
C LEU A 16 2.28 6.72 6.29
N GLY A 17 1.38 6.69 7.27
CA GLY A 17 0.23 5.79 7.27
C GLY A 17 0.69 4.35 7.49
N ALA A 18 1.51 4.14 8.52
CA ALA A 18 2.26 2.91 8.74
C ALA A 18 1.38 1.69 9.05
N GLY A 19 0.12 1.91 9.42
CA GLY A 19 -0.78 0.84 9.79
C GLY A 19 -0.24 0.01 10.95
N THR A 20 -0.35 -1.30 10.86
CA THR A 20 0.19 -2.23 11.86
C THR A 20 1.71 -2.46 11.75
N GLY A 21 2.42 -1.70 10.89
CA GLY A 21 3.88 -1.74 10.78
C GLY A 21 4.44 -2.77 9.80
N LYS A 22 3.65 -3.27 8.84
CA LYS A 22 4.15 -4.25 7.86
C LYS A 22 5.26 -3.69 6.99
N LEU A 23 5.11 -2.47 6.44
CA LEU A 23 6.15 -1.79 5.69
C LEU A 23 7.29 -1.37 6.62
N THR A 24 6.98 -0.83 7.80
CA THR A 24 7.95 -0.45 8.83
C THR A 24 8.93 -1.59 9.12
N GLY A 25 8.43 -2.81 9.34
CA GLY A 25 9.27 -3.99 9.62
C GLY A 25 10.22 -4.32 8.46
N VAL A 26 9.76 -4.21 7.21
CA VAL A 26 10.61 -4.42 6.02
C VAL A 26 11.69 -3.34 5.91
N LEU A 27 11.36 -2.09 6.21
CA LEU A 27 12.32 -0.98 6.21
C LEU A 27 13.40 -1.16 7.27
N VAL A 28 13.01 -1.52 8.50
CA VAL A 28 13.96 -1.83 9.58
C VAL A 28 14.88 -2.98 9.19
N ALA A 29 14.33 -4.07 8.66
CA ALA A 29 15.11 -5.22 8.20
C ALA A 29 16.07 -4.88 7.04
N SER A 30 15.80 -3.83 6.28
CA SER A 30 16.70 -3.33 5.24
C SER A 30 17.80 -2.40 5.74
N GLY A 31 17.86 -2.11 7.05
CA GLY A 31 18.86 -1.26 7.69
C GLY A 31 18.53 0.24 7.68
N ALA A 32 17.29 0.63 7.37
CA ALA A 32 16.86 2.02 7.45
C ALA A 32 16.64 2.48 8.90
N ASP A 33 16.89 3.77 9.17
CA ASP A 33 16.50 4.45 10.41
C ASP A 33 15.05 4.93 10.27
N VAL A 34 14.11 4.18 10.85
CA VAL A 34 12.68 4.30 10.57
C VAL A 34 11.93 5.03 11.67
N ILE A 35 11.17 6.04 11.27
CA ILE A 35 10.09 6.61 12.07
C ILE A 35 8.78 6.22 11.41
N ALA A 36 7.79 5.78 12.19
CA ALA A 36 6.45 5.45 11.71
C ALA A 36 5.44 6.51 12.18
N VAL A 37 4.50 6.90 11.30
CA VAL A 37 3.39 7.80 11.63
C VAL A 37 2.08 7.14 11.23
N GLU A 38 1.15 7.06 12.21
CA GLU A 38 -0.18 6.44 12.04
C GLU A 38 -1.24 7.27 12.78
N PRO A 39 -2.36 7.66 12.12
CA PRO A 39 -3.38 8.49 12.76
C PRO A 39 -4.26 7.73 13.75
N ASP A 40 -4.60 6.45 13.48
CA ASP A 40 -5.47 5.66 14.34
C ASP A 40 -4.75 5.18 15.60
N PRO A 41 -5.23 5.52 16.81
CA PRO A 41 -4.53 5.15 18.05
C PRO A 41 -4.55 3.65 18.33
N GLY A 42 -5.58 2.92 17.87
CA GLY A 42 -5.68 1.46 18.05
C GLY A 42 -4.67 0.74 17.16
N ILE A 43 -4.59 1.13 15.88
CA ILE A 43 -3.63 0.59 14.92
C ILE A 43 -2.19 0.94 15.33
N LEU A 44 -1.97 2.17 15.79
CA LEU A 44 -0.67 2.60 16.31
C LEU A 44 -0.23 1.78 17.54
N ALA A 45 -1.16 1.39 18.41
CA ALA A 45 -0.85 0.54 19.54
C ALA A 45 -0.40 -0.87 19.10
N GLU A 46 -1.02 -1.43 18.05
CA GLU A 46 -0.60 -2.68 17.43
C GLU A 46 0.83 -2.59 16.88
N LEU A 47 1.12 -1.51 16.12
CA LEU A 47 2.46 -1.25 15.57
C LEU A 47 3.51 -1.20 16.70
N ARG A 48 3.25 -0.44 17.75
CA ARG A 48 4.16 -0.31 18.90
C ARG A 48 4.42 -1.64 19.61
N ARG A 49 3.41 -2.51 19.66
CA ARG A 49 3.56 -3.85 20.23
C ARG A 49 4.38 -4.76 19.31
N ALA A 50 4.16 -4.69 18.00
CA ALA A 50 4.88 -5.51 17.03
C ALA A 50 6.33 -5.06 16.83
N LEU A 51 6.61 -3.77 16.92
CA LEU A 51 7.93 -3.16 16.65
C LEU A 51 8.32 -2.17 17.76
N PRO A 52 8.58 -2.64 19.00
CA PRO A 52 8.79 -1.77 20.16
C PRO A 52 10.04 -0.89 20.08
N ALA A 53 11.00 -1.24 19.23
CA ALA A 53 12.21 -0.44 19.01
C ALA A 53 12.00 0.71 18.01
N VAL A 54 10.89 0.75 17.27
CA VAL A 54 10.62 1.78 16.29
C VAL A 54 9.96 2.99 16.96
N ARG A 55 10.45 4.19 16.62
CA ARG A 55 9.80 5.44 17.00
C ARG A 55 8.49 5.59 16.25
N ALA A 56 7.37 5.30 16.91
CA ALA A 56 6.03 5.37 16.32
C ALA A 56 5.23 6.54 16.93
N LEU A 57 4.77 7.46 16.08
CA LEU A 57 4.11 8.71 16.46
C LEU A 57 2.66 8.71 15.93
N ARG A 58 1.77 9.34 16.70
CA ARG A 58 0.42 9.62 16.22
C ARG A 58 0.42 10.87 15.34
N GLY A 59 -0.15 10.78 14.12
CA GLY A 59 -0.29 11.90 13.20
C GLY A 59 -0.82 11.45 11.86
N GLY A 60 -1.21 12.40 11.02
CA GLY A 60 -1.66 12.18 9.64
C GLY A 60 -0.70 12.79 8.63
N ALA A 61 -0.95 12.54 7.35
CA ALA A 61 -0.14 13.05 6.26
C ALA A 61 -0.27 14.56 6.09
N GLU A 62 -1.40 15.12 6.50
CA GLU A 62 -1.75 16.54 6.43
C GLU A 62 -1.13 17.39 7.57
N ALA A 63 -0.61 16.71 8.63
CA ALA A 63 0.06 17.33 9.76
C ALA A 63 1.08 16.34 10.34
N ILE A 64 2.25 16.26 9.71
CA ILE A 64 3.29 15.29 10.08
C ILE A 64 4.03 15.79 11.33
N PRO A 65 4.07 15.03 12.45
CA PRO A 65 4.66 15.46 13.72
C PRO A 65 6.19 15.36 13.73
N LEU A 66 6.83 15.87 12.68
CA LEU A 66 8.28 15.88 12.51
C LEU A 66 8.77 17.27 12.12
N PRO A 67 10.02 17.63 12.49
CA PRO A 67 10.65 18.87 12.04
C PRO A 67 10.87 18.92 10.53
N ASP A 68 11.12 20.11 10.01
CA ASP A 68 11.53 20.33 8.62
C ASP A 68 12.83 19.58 8.31
N ALA A 69 12.94 19.03 7.11
CA ALA A 69 14.14 18.36 6.58
C ALA A 69 14.71 17.28 7.51
N SER A 70 13.83 16.58 8.27
CA SER A 70 14.22 15.61 9.28
C SER A 70 14.36 14.17 8.76
N VAL A 71 13.85 13.89 7.55
CA VAL A 71 13.92 12.55 6.93
C VAL A 71 14.45 12.62 5.50
N ASP A 72 15.05 11.54 5.04
CA ASP A 72 15.67 11.42 3.72
C ASP A 72 14.73 10.75 2.71
N ALA A 73 13.76 9.99 3.20
CA ALA A 73 12.68 9.42 2.40
C ALA A 73 11.37 9.37 3.18
N VAL A 74 10.26 9.53 2.46
CA VAL A 74 8.90 9.25 2.94
C VAL A 74 8.32 8.14 2.09
N LEU A 75 7.94 7.03 2.72
CA LEU A 75 7.27 5.92 2.08
C LEU A 75 5.86 5.77 2.62
N ALA A 76 4.91 5.42 1.75
CA ALA A 76 3.54 5.13 2.11
C ALA A 76 3.08 3.82 1.45
N GLY A 77 2.86 2.78 2.27
CA GLY A 77 2.43 1.47 1.79
C GLY A 77 0.91 1.31 1.84
N ASN A 78 0.24 1.21 0.69
CA ASN A 78 -1.22 1.16 0.59
C ASN A 78 -1.93 2.30 1.37
N ALA A 79 -1.33 3.48 1.46
CA ALA A 79 -1.82 4.58 2.29
C ALA A 79 -2.08 5.88 1.52
N MET A 80 -1.29 6.22 0.49
CA MET A 80 -1.37 7.52 -0.20
C MET A 80 -2.77 7.87 -0.74
N HIS A 81 -3.59 6.89 -1.05
CA HIS A 81 -4.94 7.13 -1.55
C HIS A 81 -5.93 7.64 -0.48
N TRP A 82 -5.51 7.68 0.78
CA TRP A 82 -6.26 8.30 1.87
C TRP A 82 -5.84 9.75 2.14
N PHE A 83 -4.73 10.21 1.56
CA PHE A 83 -4.17 11.52 1.81
C PHE A 83 -4.87 12.60 0.97
N ASP A 84 -5.18 13.73 1.57
CA ASP A 84 -5.44 14.95 0.81
C ASP A 84 -4.11 15.52 0.30
N MET A 85 -3.73 15.14 -0.91
CA MET A 85 -2.44 15.53 -1.47
C MET A 85 -2.27 17.04 -1.69
N ALA A 86 -3.35 17.82 -1.68
CA ALA A 86 -3.25 19.28 -1.71
C ALA A 86 -2.64 19.81 -0.40
N VAL A 87 -2.88 19.14 0.72
CA VAL A 87 -2.34 19.47 2.05
C VAL A 87 -1.14 18.60 2.40
N ALA A 88 -1.25 17.30 2.20
CA ALA A 88 -0.20 16.33 2.53
C ALA A 88 1.07 16.53 1.68
N GLY A 89 0.95 16.91 0.41
CA GLY A 89 2.09 17.12 -0.48
C GLY A 89 3.09 18.17 0.06
N PRO A 90 2.64 19.38 0.42
CA PRO A 90 3.47 20.40 1.11
C PRO A 90 4.10 19.90 2.42
N GLU A 91 3.34 19.15 3.25
CA GLU A 91 3.84 18.60 4.52
C GLU A 91 4.91 17.54 4.30
N ILE A 92 4.70 16.64 3.35
CA ILE A 92 5.71 15.64 2.95
C ILE A 92 6.97 16.34 2.45
N ALA A 93 6.82 17.35 1.59
CA ALA A 93 7.95 18.13 1.12
C ALA A 93 8.67 18.90 2.26
N ARG A 94 7.94 19.36 3.27
CA ARG A 94 8.51 20.04 4.43
C ARG A 94 9.44 19.13 5.24
N VAL A 95 9.00 17.92 5.55
CA VAL A 95 9.77 16.99 6.38
C VAL A 95 10.91 16.30 5.64
N LEU A 96 10.85 16.18 4.31
CA LEU A 96 11.93 15.64 3.49
C LEU A 96 13.14 16.58 3.48
N ALA A 97 14.33 16.04 3.56
CA ALA A 97 15.57 16.76 3.26
C ALA A 97 15.61 17.18 1.77
N PRO A 98 16.39 18.21 1.39
CA PRO A 98 16.62 18.55 -0.02
C PRO A 98 17.11 17.32 -0.80
N GLY A 99 16.52 17.05 -1.96
CA GLY A 99 16.81 15.85 -2.75
C GLY A 99 16.22 14.55 -2.19
N GLY A 100 15.45 14.62 -1.10
CA GLY A 100 14.78 13.49 -0.49
C GLY A 100 13.72 12.86 -1.41
N VAL A 101 13.31 11.65 -1.10
CA VAL A 101 12.44 10.82 -1.94
C VAL A 101 11.08 10.61 -1.29
N LEU A 102 10.01 10.86 -2.04
CA LEU A 102 8.66 10.36 -1.75
C LEU A 102 8.40 9.10 -2.57
N ALA A 103 7.92 8.01 -1.93
CA ALA A 103 7.47 6.82 -2.66
C ALA A 103 6.17 6.26 -2.10
N GLY A 104 5.19 6.06 -2.99
CA GLY A 104 3.98 5.28 -2.72
C GLY A 104 4.15 3.85 -3.21
N LEU A 105 3.71 2.89 -2.42
CA LEU A 105 3.78 1.47 -2.75
C LEU A 105 2.37 0.85 -2.63
N TRP A 106 1.98 0.04 -3.63
CA TRP A 106 0.70 -0.66 -3.62
C TRP A 106 0.91 -2.13 -3.96
N ASN A 107 0.40 -3.01 -3.11
CA ASN A 107 0.31 -4.43 -3.45
C ASN A 107 -1.01 -4.67 -4.17
N VAL A 108 -0.92 -5.10 -5.42
CA VAL A 108 -2.05 -5.34 -6.31
C VAL A 108 -2.01 -6.76 -6.85
N ILE A 109 -3.15 -7.30 -7.22
CA ILE A 109 -3.26 -8.57 -7.93
C ILE A 109 -2.74 -8.37 -9.36
N ASP A 110 -1.94 -9.31 -9.85
CA ASP A 110 -1.49 -9.31 -11.24
C ASP A 110 -2.61 -9.87 -12.14
N ASP A 111 -3.46 -8.99 -12.62
CA ASP A 111 -4.60 -9.30 -13.50
C ASP A 111 -4.20 -9.70 -14.94
N ARG A 112 -2.90 -9.74 -15.24
CA ARG A 112 -2.38 -10.37 -16.48
C ARG A 112 -2.41 -11.89 -16.40
N VAL A 113 -2.51 -12.46 -15.21
CA VAL A 113 -2.70 -13.90 -14.98
C VAL A 113 -4.19 -14.21 -15.02
N GLU A 114 -4.60 -15.07 -15.99
CA GLU A 114 -6.00 -15.26 -16.35
C GLU A 114 -6.92 -15.66 -15.20
N TRP A 115 -6.50 -16.62 -14.35
CA TRP A 115 -7.32 -17.01 -13.20
C TRP A 115 -7.44 -15.89 -12.15
N ALA A 116 -6.41 -15.06 -11.98
CA ALA A 116 -6.45 -13.93 -11.06
C ALA A 116 -7.40 -12.82 -11.56
N ALA A 117 -7.42 -12.56 -12.88
CA ALA A 117 -8.44 -11.72 -13.51
C ALA A 117 -9.85 -12.33 -13.41
N GLY A 118 -9.94 -13.66 -13.47
CA GLY A 118 -11.19 -14.41 -13.22
C GLY A 118 -11.73 -14.20 -11.81
N LEU A 119 -10.85 -14.22 -10.82
CA LEU A 119 -11.19 -13.96 -9.42
C LEU A 119 -11.79 -12.56 -9.23
N GLU A 120 -11.23 -11.53 -9.87
CA GLU A 120 -11.78 -10.16 -9.86
C GLU A 120 -13.20 -10.12 -10.43
N ARG A 121 -13.43 -10.78 -11.57
CA ARG A 121 -14.75 -10.83 -12.21
C ARG A 121 -15.81 -11.50 -11.33
N VAL A 122 -15.44 -12.57 -10.62
CA VAL A 122 -16.33 -13.33 -9.73
C VAL A 122 -16.60 -12.60 -8.43
N GLY A 123 -15.58 -12.01 -7.82
CA GLY A 123 -15.67 -11.30 -6.54
C GLY A 123 -16.28 -9.90 -6.66
N GLY A 124 -16.16 -9.28 -7.83
CA GLY A 124 -16.61 -7.92 -8.09
C GLY A 124 -15.86 -6.87 -7.27
N SER A 125 -16.21 -5.60 -7.48
CA SER A 125 -15.53 -4.46 -6.88
C SER A 125 -15.63 -4.36 -5.35
N ALA A 126 -16.55 -5.09 -4.74
CA ALA A 126 -16.67 -5.13 -3.29
C ALA A 126 -15.56 -5.98 -2.64
N ALA A 127 -15.19 -7.09 -3.27
CA ALA A 127 -14.14 -7.99 -2.79
C ALA A 127 -12.76 -7.59 -3.31
N ILE A 128 -12.69 -7.18 -4.58
CA ILE A 128 -11.46 -6.72 -5.23
C ILE A 128 -11.74 -5.31 -5.77
N GLY A 129 -11.32 -4.32 -5.00
CA GLY A 129 -11.61 -2.92 -5.27
C GLY A 129 -10.86 -2.37 -6.47
N PRO A 130 -11.23 -1.17 -6.93
CA PRO A 130 -10.69 -0.55 -8.15
C PRO A 130 -9.20 -0.17 -8.06
N ARG A 131 -8.54 -0.42 -6.93
CA ARG A 131 -7.09 -0.19 -6.74
C ARG A 131 -6.34 -1.48 -6.43
N ASP A 132 -7.04 -2.62 -6.41
CA ASP A 132 -6.47 -3.91 -6.01
C ASP A 132 -5.91 -4.69 -7.20
N THR A 133 -6.04 -4.19 -8.44
CA THR A 133 -5.49 -4.80 -9.65
C THR A 133 -4.48 -3.90 -10.36
N LEU A 134 -3.59 -4.51 -11.14
CA LEU A 134 -2.52 -3.81 -11.84
C LEU A 134 -3.05 -2.79 -12.86
N GLY A 135 -4.04 -3.17 -13.66
CA GLY A 135 -4.61 -2.29 -14.68
C GLY A 135 -5.21 -1.02 -14.07
N ASN A 136 -5.95 -1.18 -12.99
CA ASN A 136 -6.57 -0.08 -12.26
C ASN A 136 -5.52 0.80 -11.54
N TRP A 137 -4.49 0.19 -10.95
CA TRP A 137 -3.40 0.94 -10.32
C TRP A 137 -2.68 1.85 -11.31
N ARG A 138 -2.33 1.35 -12.48
CA ARG A 138 -1.67 2.14 -13.55
C ARG A 138 -2.47 3.37 -13.93
N THR A 139 -3.79 3.22 -14.07
CA THR A 139 -4.68 4.31 -14.43
C THR A 139 -4.83 5.32 -13.28
N ALA A 140 -5.00 4.83 -12.05
CA ALA A 140 -5.24 5.68 -10.89
C ALA A 140 -4.01 6.48 -10.45
N THR A 141 -2.79 5.95 -10.68
CA THR A 141 -1.56 6.59 -10.20
C THR A 141 -0.97 7.62 -11.15
N ALA A 142 -1.29 7.54 -12.46
CA ALA A 142 -0.68 8.42 -13.46
C ALA A 142 -0.91 9.93 -13.21
N ASP A 143 -2.05 10.28 -12.61
CA ASP A 143 -2.49 11.67 -12.49
C ASP A 143 -2.86 12.12 -11.06
N THR A 144 -2.91 11.21 -10.09
CA THR A 144 -3.68 11.43 -8.86
C THR A 144 -2.82 11.81 -7.64
N TYR A 145 -1.57 11.39 -7.57
CA TYR A 145 -0.81 11.44 -6.31
C TYR A 145 0.24 12.52 -6.18
N LEU A 146 0.47 13.32 -7.21
CA LEU A 146 1.34 14.50 -7.12
C LEU A 146 0.58 15.72 -7.61
N PRO A 147 0.52 16.81 -6.81
CA PRO A 147 -0.17 18.02 -7.21
C PRO A 147 0.46 18.60 -8.49
N LYS A 148 -0.38 18.80 -9.51
CA LYS A 148 0.04 19.37 -10.81
C LYS A 148 0.32 20.87 -10.74
N SER A 149 0.00 21.56 -9.64
CA SER A 149 0.09 23.02 -9.54
C SER A 149 0.54 23.52 -8.16
N GLY A 150 1.30 24.58 -8.17
CA GLY A 150 1.46 25.59 -7.11
C GLY A 150 2.42 25.28 -5.96
N ALA A 151 2.65 24.07 -5.60
CA ALA A 151 3.61 23.68 -4.56
C ALA A 151 4.51 22.54 -5.03
N ALA A 152 4.73 22.45 -6.33
CA ALA A 152 5.52 21.38 -6.94
C ALA A 152 6.98 21.46 -6.48
N ARG A 153 7.21 21.01 -5.26
CA ARG A 153 8.54 20.76 -4.71
C ARG A 153 9.03 19.36 -5.09
N PHE A 154 8.35 18.70 -6.04
CA PHE A 154 8.70 17.38 -6.53
C PHE A 154 8.98 17.40 -8.02
N GLY A 155 10.00 16.65 -8.43
CA GLY A 155 10.31 16.38 -9.83
C GLY A 155 9.27 15.45 -10.47
N ALA A 156 9.49 15.15 -11.75
CA ALA A 156 8.63 14.21 -12.47
C ALA A 156 8.58 12.84 -11.76
N PRO A 157 7.38 12.24 -11.62
CA PRO A 157 7.26 10.93 -11.01
C PRO A 157 7.80 9.83 -11.91
N GLU A 158 8.41 8.83 -11.29
CA GLU A 158 8.85 7.59 -11.90
C GLU A 158 7.97 6.44 -11.37
N GLN A 159 7.68 5.45 -12.21
CA GLN A 159 6.93 4.25 -11.83
C GLN A 159 7.73 2.98 -12.08
N ALA A 160 7.57 2.00 -11.22
CA ALA A 160 8.12 0.67 -11.39
C ALA A 160 7.20 -0.40 -10.81
N GLU A 161 7.33 -1.62 -11.32
CA GLU A 161 6.50 -2.76 -10.96
C GLU A 161 7.39 -3.94 -10.58
N PHE A 162 7.08 -4.57 -9.44
CA PHE A 162 7.87 -5.67 -8.89
C PHE A 162 6.96 -6.88 -8.67
N PRO A 163 6.97 -7.87 -9.58
CA PRO A 163 6.19 -9.09 -9.42
C PRO A 163 6.64 -9.88 -8.19
N HIS A 164 5.67 -10.44 -7.49
CA HIS A 164 5.89 -11.37 -6.40
C HIS A 164 4.68 -12.29 -6.23
N GLY A 165 4.76 -13.26 -5.34
CA GLY A 165 3.66 -14.16 -5.02
C GLY A 165 3.34 -14.14 -3.54
N GLN A 166 2.07 -14.39 -3.21
CA GLN A 166 1.64 -14.67 -1.85
C GLN A 166 1.14 -16.10 -1.76
N ARG A 167 1.74 -16.90 -0.88
CA ARG A 167 1.23 -18.25 -0.58
C ARG A 167 -0.11 -18.13 0.13
N ARG A 168 -1.11 -18.82 -0.38
CA ARG A 168 -2.50 -18.79 0.10
C ARG A 168 -3.12 -20.18 0.01
N THR A 169 -4.10 -20.42 0.85
CA THR A 169 -5.15 -21.41 0.63
C THR A 169 -6.44 -20.70 0.21
N ALA A 170 -7.40 -21.41 -0.37
CA ALA A 170 -8.71 -20.85 -0.69
C ALA A 170 -9.35 -20.19 0.53
N ASP A 171 -9.33 -20.86 1.69
CA ASP A 171 -9.89 -20.32 2.94
C ASP A 171 -9.18 -19.03 3.39
N SER A 172 -7.85 -19.00 3.33
CA SER A 172 -7.07 -17.82 3.74
C SER A 172 -7.31 -16.60 2.83
N LEU A 173 -7.50 -16.85 1.53
CA LEU A 173 -7.83 -15.81 0.57
C LEU A 173 -9.26 -15.30 0.79
N VAL A 174 -10.24 -16.20 0.89
CA VAL A 174 -11.64 -15.85 1.15
C VAL A 174 -11.79 -15.07 2.46
N ALA A 175 -11.12 -15.51 3.55
CA ALA A 175 -11.11 -14.77 4.81
C ALA A 175 -10.54 -13.35 4.66
N THR A 176 -9.48 -13.18 3.86
CA THR A 176 -8.92 -11.86 3.58
C THR A 176 -9.90 -10.98 2.79
N LEU A 177 -10.53 -11.53 1.74
CA LEU A 177 -11.49 -10.78 0.92
C LEU A 177 -12.74 -10.40 1.73
N ALA A 178 -13.20 -11.26 2.64
CA ALA A 178 -14.34 -10.97 3.53
C ALA A 178 -14.13 -9.74 4.43
N THR A 179 -12.88 -9.35 4.71
CA THR A 179 -12.56 -8.17 5.53
C THR A 179 -12.44 -6.87 4.73
N ARG A 180 -12.64 -6.92 3.42
CA ARG A 180 -12.59 -5.71 2.58
C ARG A 180 -13.78 -4.77 2.90
N ALA A 181 -13.53 -3.47 2.85
CA ALA A 181 -14.54 -2.47 3.20
C ALA A 181 -15.85 -2.64 2.41
N GLY A 182 -15.76 -2.91 1.10
CA GLY A 182 -16.93 -3.18 0.26
C GLY A 182 -17.73 -4.40 0.71
N MET A 183 -17.05 -5.44 1.17
CA MET A 183 -17.70 -6.66 1.69
C MET A 183 -18.34 -6.42 3.07
N LEU A 184 -17.71 -5.61 3.92
CA LEU A 184 -18.22 -5.34 5.28
C LEU A 184 -19.51 -4.50 5.28
N VAL A 185 -19.70 -3.63 4.29
CA VAL A 185 -20.92 -2.80 4.17
C VAL A 185 -22.04 -3.48 3.36
N MET A 186 -21.75 -4.64 2.76
CA MET A 186 -22.71 -5.42 1.98
C MET A 186 -23.71 -6.13 2.89
N PRO A 187 -25.01 -6.27 2.49
CA PRO A 187 -25.96 -7.11 3.21
C PRO A 187 -25.45 -8.54 3.40
N GLU A 188 -25.67 -9.13 4.57
CA GLU A 188 -25.10 -10.41 4.97
C GLU A 188 -25.32 -11.52 3.92
N ARG A 189 -26.54 -11.64 3.38
CA ARG A 189 -26.87 -12.66 2.37
C ARG A 189 -26.05 -12.46 1.09
N GLU A 190 -25.98 -11.24 0.59
CA GLU A 190 -25.23 -10.91 -0.63
C GLU A 190 -23.72 -11.15 -0.43
N ARG A 191 -23.21 -10.80 0.76
CA ARG A 191 -21.82 -11.06 1.15
C ARG A 191 -21.52 -12.55 1.12
N GLN A 192 -22.41 -13.38 1.74
CA GLN A 192 -22.24 -14.82 1.76
C GLN A 192 -22.29 -15.42 0.35
N ASP A 193 -23.27 -15.03 -0.46
CA ASP A 193 -23.39 -15.46 -1.86
C ASP A 193 -22.13 -15.12 -2.67
N THR A 194 -21.51 -13.97 -2.41
CA THR A 194 -20.26 -13.54 -3.07
C THR A 194 -19.08 -14.41 -2.64
N LEU A 195 -18.95 -14.66 -1.34
CA LEU A 195 -17.89 -15.53 -0.81
C LEU A 195 -18.02 -16.97 -1.31
N ASP A 196 -19.25 -17.46 -1.46
CA ASP A 196 -19.50 -18.81 -1.97
C ASP A 196 -19.17 -18.93 -3.46
N ARG A 197 -19.48 -17.89 -4.27
CA ARG A 197 -19.01 -17.83 -5.68
C ARG A 197 -17.49 -17.82 -5.78
N ILE A 198 -16.81 -17.06 -4.91
CA ILE A 198 -15.34 -17.04 -4.87
C ILE A 198 -14.78 -18.40 -4.52
N ARG A 199 -15.37 -19.11 -3.52
CA ARG A 199 -14.95 -20.47 -3.15
C ARG A 199 -15.12 -21.44 -4.29
N ALA A 200 -16.29 -21.44 -4.95
CA ALA A 200 -16.55 -22.28 -6.10
C ALA A 200 -15.55 -22.04 -7.24
N PHE A 201 -15.29 -20.79 -7.56
CA PHE A 201 -14.28 -20.40 -8.55
C PHE A 201 -12.89 -20.95 -8.20
N LEU A 202 -12.46 -20.79 -6.95
CA LEU A 202 -11.14 -21.29 -6.51
C LEU A 202 -11.06 -22.83 -6.49
N ALA A 203 -12.18 -23.52 -6.29
CA ALA A 203 -12.22 -24.96 -6.34
C ALA A 203 -12.17 -25.50 -7.78
N ASP A 204 -12.70 -24.77 -8.75
CA ASP A 204 -12.73 -25.17 -10.16
C ASP A 204 -11.47 -24.80 -10.94
N ALA A 205 -10.70 -23.81 -10.48
CA ALA A 205 -9.49 -23.36 -11.17
C ALA A 205 -8.31 -24.32 -10.85
N PRO A 206 -7.67 -24.90 -11.88
CA PRO A 206 -6.58 -25.86 -11.68
C PRO A 206 -5.43 -25.36 -10.82
N GLU A 207 -5.15 -24.05 -10.86
CA GLU A 207 -4.06 -23.41 -10.12
C GLU A 207 -4.34 -23.31 -8.61
N THR A 208 -5.59 -23.45 -8.19
CA THR A 208 -6.02 -23.20 -6.80
C THR A 208 -6.75 -24.38 -6.15
N ALA A 209 -7.14 -25.40 -6.94
CA ALA A 209 -7.94 -26.54 -6.48
C ALA A 209 -7.22 -27.44 -5.44
N ASP A 210 -5.89 -27.56 -5.54
CA ASP A 210 -5.09 -28.52 -4.77
C ASP A 210 -4.50 -27.97 -3.46
N GLY A 211 -5.24 -27.14 -2.75
CA GLY A 211 -4.86 -26.70 -1.40
C GLY A 211 -4.09 -25.40 -1.37
N GLU A 212 -2.75 -25.40 -1.23
CA GLU A 212 -1.95 -24.18 -1.16
C GLU A 212 -1.48 -23.75 -2.55
N PHE A 213 -1.73 -22.49 -2.90
CA PHE A 213 -1.33 -21.90 -4.18
C PHE A 213 -0.59 -20.57 -3.99
N THR A 214 -0.01 -20.07 -5.07
CA THR A 214 0.62 -18.75 -5.09
C THR A 214 -0.30 -17.76 -5.79
N LEU A 215 -0.89 -16.83 -5.02
CA LEU A 215 -1.62 -15.69 -5.60
C LEU A 215 -0.61 -14.77 -6.30
N PRO A 216 -0.75 -14.56 -7.62
CA PRO A 216 0.13 -13.66 -8.33
C PRO A 216 -0.14 -12.21 -7.91
N MET A 217 0.88 -11.59 -7.39
CA MET A 217 0.84 -10.22 -6.88
C MET A 217 1.92 -9.37 -7.55
N LEU A 218 1.73 -8.09 -7.47
CA LEU A 218 2.68 -7.11 -7.92
C LEU A 218 2.73 -5.94 -6.93
N THR A 219 3.93 -5.46 -6.62
CA THR A 219 4.07 -4.18 -5.93
C THR A 219 4.31 -3.10 -6.97
N GLY A 220 3.31 -2.25 -7.19
CA GLY A 220 3.46 -1.01 -7.94
C GLY A 220 4.07 0.07 -7.06
N VAL A 221 5.04 0.80 -7.60
CA VAL A 221 5.72 1.88 -6.89
C VAL A 221 5.69 3.14 -7.74
N LEU A 222 5.26 4.23 -7.12
CA LEU A 222 5.40 5.59 -7.64
C LEU A 222 6.46 6.30 -6.80
N ARG A 223 7.44 6.94 -7.43
CA ARG A 223 8.52 7.66 -6.77
C ARG A 223 8.67 9.06 -7.35
N ALA A 224 8.93 10.05 -6.48
CA ALA A 224 9.28 11.40 -6.89
C ALA A 224 10.35 12.00 -5.96
N ARG A 225 11.21 12.86 -6.47
CA ARG A 225 12.23 13.56 -5.69
C ARG A 225 11.77 14.94 -5.28
N ARG A 226 12.06 15.34 -4.05
CA ARG A 226 11.97 16.74 -3.63
C ARG A 226 13.02 17.58 -4.37
N LEU A 227 12.57 18.69 -5.01
CA LEU A 227 13.42 19.68 -5.68
C LEU A 227 14.02 20.67 -4.67
#